data_af85ae3aaf77ecc095ee0e53cce92ae9
#
_entry.id   af85ae3aaf77ecc095ee0e53cce92ae9
#
_cell.length_a   1.000
_cell.length_b   1.000
_cell.length_c   1.000
_cell.angle_alpha   90.00
_cell.angle_beta   90.00
_cell.angle_gamma   90.00
#
_symmetry.space_group_name_H-M   'P 1'
#
loop_
_entity.id
_entity.type
_entity.pdbx_description
1 polymer ?
#
loop_
_entity_poly.entity_id
_entity_poly.type
_entity_poly.pdbx_seq_one_letter_code
_entity_poly.pdbx_strand_id
1 'polypeptide(L)'
;MDLHIAGRKAIVCASSQGLGKACALSLSREGAKVFINGRHEDKLRATAEEISRETGHAVVPVVADIMTDEGRAKLVAACPDADILVNNNAGPTPGKFEDWDHAAYIAVFEQNFLPAALLIRALLPGMRQRQFGRIVNITSAMVKSPRAHQGLSTAARTALTALCKAISTEAVVDNVTINNLLPERIDSPRQQYLIERQAKMDNIPVEAARQKLTDTIAAKRFGRPEEFADMCTYLCSEQASFICGQNIQLDGGSYRGIV
;
A
#
# COMPACT_ATOMS: atom_id res chain seq x y z
N MET A 1 -9.64 3.52 21.27
CA MET A 1 -10.39 4.48 20.42
C MET A 1 -11.27 3.64 19.52
N ASP A 2 -12.55 3.90 19.45
CA ASP A 2 -13.40 3.23 18.46
C ASP A 2 -13.21 3.91 17.10
N LEU A 3 -12.85 3.16 16.09
CA LEU A 3 -12.59 3.68 14.74
C LEU A 3 -13.86 3.74 13.86
N HIS A 4 -14.97 3.20 14.35
CA HIS A 4 -16.26 3.14 13.65
C HIS A 4 -16.19 2.54 12.25
N ILE A 5 -15.37 1.49 12.08
CA ILE A 5 -15.22 0.74 10.82
C ILE A 5 -15.73 -0.71 10.92
N ALA A 6 -16.23 -1.12 12.07
CA ALA A 6 -16.84 -2.44 12.22
C ALA A 6 -17.97 -2.64 11.19
N GLY A 7 -17.93 -3.75 10.47
CA GLY A 7 -18.86 -4.08 9.39
C GLY A 7 -18.61 -3.39 8.06
N ARG A 8 -17.76 -2.35 7.97
CA ARG A 8 -17.32 -1.73 6.69
C ARG A 8 -16.59 -2.74 5.83
N LYS A 9 -16.78 -2.66 4.53
CA LYS A 9 -16.14 -3.56 3.55
C LYS A 9 -14.84 -2.98 3.04
N ALA A 10 -13.75 -3.73 3.21
CA ALA A 10 -12.40 -3.30 2.84
C ALA A 10 -11.78 -4.22 1.79
N ILE A 11 -11.36 -3.66 0.65
CA ILE A 11 -10.49 -4.33 -0.31
C ILE A 11 -9.05 -3.95 0.00
N VAL A 12 -8.18 -4.96 0.18
CA VAL A 12 -6.74 -4.76 0.36
C VAL A 12 -5.97 -5.47 -0.76
N CYS A 13 -5.33 -4.70 -1.63
CA CYS A 13 -4.58 -5.21 -2.77
C CYS A 13 -3.23 -5.79 -2.37
N ALA A 14 -2.74 -6.81 -3.10
CA ALA A 14 -1.43 -7.47 -2.91
C ALA A 14 -1.15 -7.78 -1.42
N SER A 15 -2.10 -8.42 -0.76
CA SER A 15 -2.15 -8.61 0.70
C SER A 15 -1.86 -10.02 1.18
N SER A 16 -1.28 -10.88 0.34
CA SER A 16 -0.83 -12.21 0.75
C SER A 16 0.44 -12.21 1.62
N GLN A 17 1.09 -11.06 1.83
CA GLN A 17 2.27 -10.87 2.68
C GLN A 17 2.58 -9.38 2.89
N GLY A 18 3.60 -9.09 3.74
CA GLY A 18 4.17 -7.75 3.90
C GLY A 18 3.16 -6.70 4.36
N LEU A 19 3.28 -5.46 3.86
CA LEU A 19 2.44 -4.35 4.31
C LEU A 19 0.97 -4.55 4.01
N GLY A 20 0.63 -5.14 2.86
CA GLY A 20 -0.77 -5.44 2.52
C GLY A 20 -1.40 -6.42 3.51
N LYS A 21 -0.68 -7.51 3.88
CA LYS A 21 -1.14 -8.45 4.92
C LYS A 21 -1.31 -7.75 6.27
N ALA A 22 -0.35 -6.94 6.67
CA ALA A 22 -0.42 -6.21 7.94
C ALA A 22 -1.63 -5.27 7.98
N CYS A 23 -1.89 -4.50 6.89
CA CYS A 23 -3.08 -3.66 6.80
C CYS A 23 -4.38 -4.47 6.84
N ALA A 24 -4.44 -5.61 6.15
CA ALA A 24 -5.61 -6.49 6.18
C ALA A 24 -5.88 -7.03 7.59
N LEU A 25 -4.84 -7.43 8.31
CA LEU A 25 -4.93 -7.89 9.69
C LEU A 25 -5.42 -6.78 10.63
N SER A 26 -4.84 -5.58 10.55
CA SER A 26 -5.22 -4.45 11.39
C SER A 26 -6.68 -4.02 11.13
N LEU A 27 -7.11 -3.93 9.86
CA LEU A 27 -8.51 -3.66 9.52
C LEU A 27 -9.47 -4.74 10.03
N SER A 28 -9.08 -6.02 9.93
CA SER A 28 -9.89 -7.14 10.43
C SER A 28 -10.03 -7.13 11.95
N ARG A 29 -8.98 -6.76 12.70
CA ARG A 29 -9.03 -6.59 14.16
C ARG A 29 -10.06 -5.53 14.60
N GLU A 30 -10.22 -4.49 13.79
CA GLU A 30 -11.22 -3.42 14.01
C GLU A 30 -12.61 -3.79 13.46
N GLY A 31 -12.85 -5.06 13.12
CA GLY A 31 -14.14 -5.60 12.72
C GLY A 31 -14.58 -5.28 11.29
N ALA A 32 -13.69 -4.77 10.42
CA ALA A 32 -13.99 -4.60 9.01
C ALA A 32 -14.12 -5.96 8.31
N LYS A 33 -14.99 -6.06 7.31
CA LYS A 33 -15.11 -7.22 6.42
C LYS A 33 -14.04 -7.12 5.34
N VAL A 34 -12.96 -7.88 5.48
CA VAL A 34 -11.76 -7.72 4.65
C VAL A 34 -11.75 -8.69 3.48
N PHE A 35 -11.53 -8.16 2.27
CA PHE A 35 -11.28 -8.88 1.03
C PHE A 35 -9.80 -8.72 0.70
N ILE A 36 -9.03 -9.79 0.81
CA ILE A 36 -7.60 -9.81 0.49
C ILE A 36 -7.38 -10.25 -0.96
N ASN A 37 -6.36 -9.66 -1.60
CA ASN A 37 -6.04 -9.95 -2.99
C ASN A 37 -4.60 -10.41 -3.18
N GLY A 38 -4.41 -11.33 -4.09
CA GLY A 38 -3.10 -11.83 -4.53
C GLY A 38 -3.23 -12.77 -5.73
N ARG A 39 -2.09 -13.09 -6.37
CA ARG A 39 -2.04 -13.94 -7.57
C ARG A 39 -1.89 -15.43 -7.27
N HIS A 40 -1.31 -15.78 -6.13
CA HIS A 40 -1.00 -17.15 -5.73
C HIS A 40 -2.06 -17.63 -4.75
N GLU A 41 -2.89 -18.56 -5.19
CA GLU A 41 -4.07 -19.03 -4.47
C GLU A 41 -3.73 -19.62 -3.10
N ASP A 42 -2.82 -20.59 -3.04
CA ASP A 42 -2.48 -21.27 -1.80
C ASP A 42 -1.97 -20.30 -0.72
N LYS A 43 -1.08 -19.40 -1.12
CA LYS A 43 -0.55 -18.38 -0.22
C LYS A 43 -1.62 -17.41 0.26
N LEU A 44 -2.52 -17.01 -0.65
CA LEU A 44 -3.59 -16.09 -0.32
C LEU A 44 -4.61 -16.71 0.64
N ARG A 45 -4.99 -17.98 0.38
CA ARG A 45 -5.89 -18.75 1.25
C ARG A 45 -5.29 -18.95 2.64
N ALA A 46 -4.03 -19.38 2.72
CA ALA A 46 -3.33 -19.52 4.00
C ALA A 46 -3.29 -18.19 4.79
N THR A 47 -3.08 -17.06 4.09
CA THR A 47 -3.13 -15.73 4.72
C THR A 47 -4.54 -15.38 5.22
N ALA A 48 -5.59 -15.69 4.44
CA ALA A 48 -6.98 -15.46 4.87
C ALA A 48 -7.31 -16.27 6.13
N GLU A 49 -6.94 -17.55 6.15
CA GLU A 49 -7.15 -18.44 7.32
C GLU A 49 -6.38 -17.95 8.56
N GLU A 50 -5.14 -17.52 8.37
CA GLU A 50 -4.31 -16.96 9.46
C GLU A 50 -4.97 -15.73 10.07
N ILE A 51 -5.35 -14.75 9.25
CA ILE A 51 -6.00 -13.52 9.72
C ILE A 51 -7.36 -13.85 10.38
N SER A 52 -8.16 -14.72 9.75
CA SER A 52 -9.46 -15.10 10.29
C SER A 52 -9.37 -15.78 11.65
N ARG A 53 -8.38 -16.66 11.84
CA ARG A 53 -8.12 -17.34 13.11
C ARG A 53 -7.67 -16.38 14.20
N GLU A 54 -6.82 -15.40 13.84
CA GLU A 54 -6.30 -14.43 14.80
C GLU A 54 -7.33 -13.40 15.25
N THR A 55 -8.19 -12.97 14.33
CA THR A 55 -9.15 -11.88 14.61
C THR A 55 -10.55 -12.38 14.99
N GLY A 56 -10.87 -13.64 14.70
CA GLY A 56 -12.22 -14.18 14.82
C GLY A 56 -13.19 -13.71 13.72
N HIS A 57 -12.71 -12.94 12.74
CA HIS A 57 -13.52 -12.41 11.63
C HIS A 57 -13.16 -13.09 10.32
N ALA A 58 -14.17 -13.47 9.52
CA ALA A 58 -13.95 -14.09 8.22
C ALA A 58 -13.29 -13.11 7.24
N VAL A 59 -12.20 -13.53 6.61
CA VAL A 59 -11.49 -12.80 5.56
C VAL A 59 -11.65 -13.52 4.22
N VAL A 60 -12.00 -12.77 3.19
CA VAL A 60 -12.32 -13.31 1.86
C VAL A 60 -11.12 -13.23 0.93
N PRO A 61 -10.54 -14.35 0.48
CA PRO A 61 -9.45 -14.33 -0.49
C PRO A 61 -10.01 -14.17 -1.92
N VAL A 62 -9.50 -13.18 -2.65
CA VAL A 62 -9.84 -12.95 -4.07
C VAL A 62 -8.57 -13.12 -4.90
N VAL A 63 -8.45 -14.30 -5.55
CA VAL A 63 -7.30 -14.62 -6.42
C VAL A 63 -7.49 -13.88 -7.75
N ALA A 64 -6.67 -12.84 -7.96
CA ALA A 64 -6.71 -12.01 -9.16
C ALA A 64 -5.40 -11.25 -9.36
N ASP A 65 -4.99 -11.07 -10.62
CA ASP A 65 -3.91 -10.16 -10.98
C ASP A 65 -4.49 -8.77 -11.28
N ILE A 66 -4.27 -7.83 -10.39
CA ILE A 66 -4.78 -6.45 -10.55
C ILE A 66 -4.09 -5.67 -11.69
N MET A 67 -3.04 -6.21 -12.29
CA MET A 67 -2.42 -5.63 -13.48
C MET A 67 -3.28 -5.85 -14.73
N THR A 68 -4.18 -6.86 -14.74
CA THR A 68 -5.09 -7.14 -15.85
C THR A 68 -6.49 -6.53 -15.63
N ASP A 69 -7.19 -6.25 -16.71
CA ASP A 69 -8.58 -5.75 -16.63
C ASP A 69 -9.51 -6.79 -16.01
N GLU A 70 -9.35 -8.05 -16.37
CA GLU A 70 -10.13 -9.17 -15.83
C GLU A 70 -9.89 -9.33 -14.33
N GLY A 71 -8.64 -9.20 -13.88
CA GLY A 71 -8.30 -9.32 -12.46
C GLY A 71 -8.90 -8.19 -11.64
N ARG A 72 -8.86 -6.94 -12.13
CA ARG A 72 -9.52 -5.81 -11.49
C ARG A 72 -11.04 -5.96 -11.46
N ALA A 73 -11.64 -6.38 -12.59
CA ALA A 73 -13.09 -6.63 -12.67
C ALA A 73 -13.51 -7.72 -11.66
N LYS A 74 -12.76 -8.81 -11.56
CA LYS A 74 -12.99 -9.88 -10.58
C LYS A 74 -12.94 -9.37 -9.14
N LEU A 75 -11.94 -8.53 -8.82
CA LEU A 75 -11.79 -7.97 -7.48
C LEU A 75 -12.94 -7.03 -7.12
N VAL A 76 -13.35 -6.15 -8.05
CA VAL A 76 -14.49 -5.24 -7.87
C VAL A 76 -15.80 -6.03 -7.76
N ALA A 77 -16.01 -7.08 -8.58
CA ALA A 77 -17.21 -7.91 -8.52
C ALA A 77 -17.32 -8.67 -7.17
N ALA A 78 -16.20 -9.02 -6.54
CA ALA A 78 -16.20 -9.68 -5.23
C ALA A 78 -16.66 -8.73 -4.09
N CYS A 79 -16.46 -7.42 -4.25
CA CYS A 79 -16.86 -6.40 -3.27
C CYS A 79 -17.22 -5.08 -3.98
N PRO A 80 -18.36 -5.03 -4.70
CA PRO A 80 -18.73 -3.86 -5.50
C PRO A 80 -19.13 -2.64 -4.66
N ASP A 81 -19.48 -2.86 -3.42
CA ASP A 81 -19.87 -1.86 -2.44
C ASP A 81 -18.78 -1.63 -1.37
N ALA A 82 -17.51 -1.76 -1.75
CA ALA A 82 -16.39 -1.49 -0.86
C ALA A 82 -16.44 -0.05 -0.31
N ASP A 83 -16.28 0.07 1.01
CA ASP A 83 -16.17 1.34 1.74
C ASP A 83 -14.70 1.77 1.87
N ILE A 84 -13.79 0.80 1.90
CA ILE A 84 -12.36 1.00 2.10
C ILE A 84 -11.61 0.34 0.93
N LEU A 85 -10.65 1.07 0.35
CA LEU A 85 -9.72 0.55 -0.66
C LEU A 85 -8.29 0.84 -0.24
N VAL A 86 -7.52 -0.21 0.02
CA VAL A 86 -6.07 -0.11 0.25
C VAL A 86 -5.35 -0.59 -1.02
N ASN A 87 -4.87 0.36 -1.81
CA ASN A 87 -4.07 0.08 -2.99
C ASN A 87 -2.63 -0.23 -2.59
N ASN A 88 -2.15 -1.36 -3.05
CA ASN A 88 -0.78 -1.84 -2.86
C ASN A 88 -0.37 -2.69 -4.05
N ASN A 89 0.89 -2.63 -4.43
CA ASN A 89 1.50 -3.56 -5.38
C ASN A 89 3.02 -3.63 -5.18
N ALA A 90 3.64 -4.68 -5.70
CA ALA A 90 5.09 -4.82 -5.67
C ALA A 90 5.78 -3.68 -6.45
N GLY A 91 6.93 -3.24 -5.97
CA GLY A 91 7.76 -2.30 -6.72
C GLY A 91 8.72 -3.02 -7.68
N PRO A 92 9.22 -2.34 -8.72
CA PRO A 92 10.22 -2.89 -9.64
C PRO A 92 11.55 -3.11 -8.93
N THR A 93 12.44 -3.85 -9.58
CA THR A 93 13.82 -3.97 -9.14
C THR A 93 14.54 -2.63 -9.32
N PRO A 94 15.29 -2.15 -8.31
CA PRO A 94 16.12 -0.97 -8.46
C PRO A 94 17.17 -1.15 -9.57
N GLY A 95 17.46 -0.10 -10.33
CA GLY A 95 18.38 -0.11 -11.46
C GLY A 95 19.10 1.21 -11.67
N LYS A 96 19.83 1.34 -12.76
CA LYS A 96 20.46 2.58 -13.18
C LYS A 96 19.61 3.26 -14.25
N PHE A 97 19.70 4.57 -14.34
CA PHE A 97 18.93 5.35 -15.32
C PHE A 97 19.19 4.89 -16.76
N GLU A 98 20.43 4.56 -17.06
CA GLU A 98 20.88 4.14 -18.39
C GLU A 98 20.31 2.77 -18.81
N ASP A 99 19.85 1.96 -17.84
CA ASP A 99 19.31 0.61 -18.09
C ASP A 99 17.79 0.64 -18.40
N TRP A 100 17.12 1.81 -18.29
CA TRP A 100 15.66 1.92 -18.40
C TRP A 100 15.24 2.41 -19.79
N ASP A 101 14.72 1.51 -20.58
CA ASP A 101 14.15 1.76 -21.91
C ASP A 101 12.64 2.10 -21.83
N HIS A 102 12.04 2.33 -22.99
CA HIS A 102 10.61 2.59 -23.11
C HIS A 102 9.76 1.50 -22.46
N ALA A 103 10.10 0.22 -22.66
CA ALA A 103 9.35 -0.91 -22.12
C ALA A 103 9.37 -0.92 -20.57
N ALA A 104 10.52 -0.58 -19.96
CA ALA A 104 10.67 -0.47 -18.52
C ALA A 104 9.74 0.62 -17.93
N TYR A 105 9.62 1.78 -18.60
CA TYR A 105 8.70 2.84 -18.19
C TYR A 105 7.24 2.40 -18.29
N ILE A 106 6.83 1.79 -19.40
CA ILE A 106 5.46 1.29 -19.54
C ILE A 106 5.15 0.26 -18.47
N ALA A 107 6.01 -0.74 -18.28
CA ALA A 107 5.81 -1.81 -17.30
C ALA A 107 5.65 -1.28 -15.87
N VAL A 108 6.41 -0.27 -15.45
CA VAL A 108 6.27 0.28 -14.10
C VAL A 108 4.99 1.08 -13.91
N PHE A 109 4.50 1.76 -14.96
CA PHE A 109 3.20 2.44 -14.90
C PHE A 109 2.05 1.43 -14.85
N GLU A 110 2.11 0.37 -15.64
CA GLU A 110 1.16 -0.76 -15.58
C GLU A 110 1.17 -1.44 -14.19
N GLN A 111 2.31 -1.47 -13.51
CA GLN A 111 2.44 -2.10 -12.20
C GLN A 111 2.07 -1.16 -11.04
N ASN A 112 2.53 0.09 -11.02
CA ASN A 112 2.48 0.94 -9.83
C ASN A 112 1.56 2.16 -9.95
N PHE A 113 0.95 2.41 -11.11
CA PHE A 113 0.01 3.50 -11.34
C PHE A 113 -1.37 3.00 -11.77
N LEU A 114 -1.47 2.31 -12.89
CA LEU A 114 -2.75 1.93 -13.51
C LEU A 114 -3.66 1.08 -12.61
N PRO A 115 -3.16 0.06 -11.89
CA PRO A 115 -4.04 -0.76 -11.04
C PRO A 115 -4.76 0.07 -9.99
N ALA A 116 -4.04 0.96 -9.31
CA ALA A 116 -4.61 1.83 -8.29
C ALA A 116 -5.58 2.85 -8.90
N ALA A 117 -5.19 3.54 -9.98
CA ALA A 117 -6.02 4.53 -10.65
C ALA A 117 -7.34 3.94 -11.15
N LEU A 118 -7.29 2.74 -11.76
CA LEU A 118 -8.47 2.06 -12.31
C LEU A 118 -9.37 1.47 -11.23
N LEU A 119 -8.83 0.96 -10.13
CA LEU A 119 -9.64 0.52 -8.97
C LEU A 119 -10.32 1.70 -8.29
N ILE A 120 -9.63 2.83 -8.13
CA ILE A 120 -10.25 4.08 -7.64
C ILE A 120 -11.39 4.49 -8.57
N ARG A 121 -11.15 4.53 -9.88
CA ARG A 121 -12.19 4.86 -10.87
C ARG A 121 -13.42 3.97 -10.77
N ALA A 122 -13.24 2.69 -10.52
CA ALA A 122 -14.33 1.72 -10.44
C ALA A 122 -15.17 1.85 -9.15
N LEU A 123 -14.53 2.15 -8.00
CA LEU A 123 -15.19 2.12 -6.68
C LEU A 123 -15.63 3.50 -6.20
N LEU A 124 -14.95 4.58 -6.61
CA LEU A 124 -15.22 5.94 -6.17
C LEU A 124 -16.68 6.39 -6.37
N PRO A 125 -17.35 6.13 -7.50
CA PRO A 125 -18.75 6.55 -7.68
C PRO A 125 -19.69 5.95 -6.62
N GLY A 126 -19.54 4.66 -6.31
CA GLY A 126 -20.32 3.99 -5.26
C GLY A 126 -20.02 4.52 -3.87
N MET A 127 -18.76 4.80 -3.54
CA MET A 127 -18.35 5.44 -2.27
C MET A 127 -19.00 6.82 -2.12
N ARG A 128 -18.95 7.66 -3.17
CA ARG A 128 -19.60 8.99 -3.18
C ARG A 128 -21.11 8.90 -2.96
N GLN A 129 -21.78 7.96 -3.65
CA GLN A 129 -23.23 7.76 -3.49
C GLN A 129 -23.61 7.34 -2.07
N ARG A 130 -22.79 6.52 -1.41
CA ARG A 130 -23.02 6.10 -0.02
C ARG A 130 -22.54 7.12 1.02
N GLN A 131 -21.95 8.24 0.59
CA GLN A 131 -21.40 9.29 1.45
C GLN A 131 -20.39 8.75 2.47
N PHE A 132 -19.64 7.74 2.07
CA PHE A 132 -18.52 7.18 2.81
C PHE A 132 -17.54 6.46 1.88
N GLY A 133 -16.27 6.83 1.99
CA GLY A 133 -15.18 6.13 1.32
C GLY A 133 -13.83 6.47 1.95
N ARG A 134 -12.96 5.47 2.05
CA ARG A 134 -11.59 5.63 2.55
C ARG A 134 -10.63 4.95 1.58
N ILE A 135 -9.86 5.73 0.88
CA ILE A 135 -8.87 5.24 -0.10
C ILE A 135 -7.48 5.55 0.42
N VAL A 136 -6.68 4.50 0.63
CA VAL A 136 -5.29 4.61 1.07
C VAL A 136 -4.40 3.96 0.02
N ASN A 137 -3.44 4.71 -0.51
CA ASN A 137 -2.46 4.19 -1.45
C ASN A 137 -1.12 3.98 -0.75
N ILE A 138 -0.60 2.77 -0.78
CA ILE A 138 0.76 2.48 -0.30
C ILE A 138 1.73 2.84 -1.42
N THR A 139 2.38 3.99 -1.27
CA THR A 139 3.35 4.50 -2.24
C THR A 139 4.80 4.31 -1.76
N SER A 140 5.55 5.36 -1.52
CA SER A 140 6.94 5.27 -1.05
C SER A 140 7.41 6.63 -0.53
N ALA A 141 8.29 6.65 0.47
CA ALA A 141 9.02 7.86 0.88
C ALA A 141 9.81 8.51 -0.27
N MET A 142 10.14 7.73 -1.30
CA MET A 142 10.84 8.23 -2.50
C MET A 142 10.02 9.24 -3.30
N VAL A 143 8.71 9.35 -3.08
CA VAL A 143 7.88 10.43 -3.65
C VAL A 143 8.33 11.81 -3.15
N LYS A 144 8.72 11.90 -1.88
CA LYS A 144 9.25 13.15 -1.27
C LYS A 144 10.78 13.24 -1.35
N SER A 145 11.48 12.11 -1.36
CA SER A 145 12.95 12.04 -1.32
C SER A 145 13.51 11.08 -2.38
N PRO A 146 13.45 11.47 -3.67
CA PRO A 146 13.86 10.60 -4.79
C PRO A 146 15.30 10.11 -4.68
N ARG A 147 15.52 8.84 -5.05
CA ARG A 147 16.87 8.27 -5.18
C ARG A 147 17.06 7.72 -6.59
N ALA A 148 18.22 8.01 -7.19
CA ALA A 148 18.51 7.70 -8.59
C ALA A 148 18.19 6.23 -8.96
N HIS A 149 18.64 5.26 -8.14
CA HIS A 149 18.43 3.82 -8.41
C HIS A 149 16.98 3.33 -8.24
N GLN A 150 16.06 4.18 -7.80
CA GLN A 150 14.61 3.91 -7.65
C GLN A 150 13.75 4.78 -8.56
N GLY A 151 14.34 5.46 -9.53
CA GLY A 151 13.67 6.45 -10.38
C GLY A 151 12.41 5.94 -11.07
N LEU A 152 12.42 4.72 -11.63
CA LEU A 152 11.20 4.13 -12.24
C LEU A 152 10.03 4.07 -11.26
N SER A 153 10.24 3.45 -10.11
CA SER A 153 9.20 3.34 -9.08
C SER A 153 8.74 4.70 -8.58
N THR A 154 9.69 5.62 -8.39
CA THR A 154 9.40 6.99 -7.95
C THR A 154 8.52 7.71 -8.95
N ALA A 155 8.82 7.65 -10.26
CA ALA A 155 8.03 8.29 -11.31
C ALA A 155 6.56 7.83 -11.29
N ALA A 156 6.32 6.52 -11.32
CA ALA A 156 4.97 5.96 -11.32
C ALA A 156 4.18 6.27 -10.04
N ARG A 157 4.84 6.19 -8.87
CA ARG A 157 4.19 6.47 -7.58
C ARG A 157 3.94 7.97 -7.37
N THR A 158 4.80 8.84 -7.91
CA THR A 158 4.57 10.29 -7.91
C THR A 158 3.39 10.66 -8.82
N ALA A 159 3.27 10.02 -9.98
CA ALA A 159 2.10 10.18 -10.85
C ALA A 159 0.80 9.80 -10.13
N LEU A 160 0.77 8.66 -9.41
CA LEU A 160 -0.37 8.27 -8.59
C LEU A 160 -0.66 9.29 -7.47
N THR A 161 0.37 9.77 -6.81
CA THR A 161 0.25 10.76 -5.74
C THR A 161 -0.37 12.06 -6.25
N ALA A 162 0.07 12.53 -7.43
CA ALA A 162 -0.46 13.74 -8.06
C ALA A 162 -1.94 13.56 -8.48
N LEU A 163 -2.28 12.44 -9.13
CA LEU A 163 -3.65 12.10 -9.48
C LEU A 163 -4.55 12.08 -8.25
N CYS A 164 -4.12 11.38 -7.19
CA CYS A 164 -4.89 11.26 -5.95
C CYS A 164 -5.11 12.61 -5.28
N LYS A 165 -4.12 13.51 -5.32
CA LYS A 165 -4.29 14.88 -4.82
C LYS A 165 -5.36 15.64 -5.62
N ALA A 166 -5.34 15.55 -6.94
CA ALA A 166 -6.32 16.22 -7.79
C ALA A 166 -7.76 15.76 -7.49
N ILE A 167 -7.99 14.43 -7.50
CA ILE A 167 -9.35 13.89 -7.30
C ILE A 167 -9.83 13.98 -5.84
N SER A 168 -8.93 14.07 -4.86
CA SER A 168 -9.28 14.13 -3.43
C SER A 168 -10.10 15.37 -3.08
N THR A 169 -9.84 16.50 -3.74
CA THR A 169 -10.55 17.78 -3.50
C THR A 169 -12.01 17.74 -3.94
N GLU A 170 -12.33 16.91 -4.93
CA GLU A 170 -13.69 16.70 -5.39
C GLU A 170 -14.42 15.60 -4.60
N ALA A 171 -13.69 14.58 -4.16
CA ALA A 171 -14.27 13.42 -3.48
C ALA A 171 -14.65 13.72 -2.02
N VAL A 172 -13.92 14.63 -1.36
CA VAL A 172 -14.09 14.90 0.08
C VAL A 172 -15.45 15.49 0.44
N VAL A 173 -16.13 16.16 -0.47
CA VAL A 173 -17.48 16.72 -0.24
C VAL A 173 -18.50 15.61 0.01
N ASP A 174 -18.26 14.41 -0.50
CA ASP A 174 -19.08 13.23 -0.33
C ASP A 174 -18.54 12.31 0.79
N ASN A 175 -17.75 12.84 1.73
CA ASN A 175 -17.09 12.09 2.80
C ASN A 175 -16.21 10.92 2.28
N VAL A 176 -15.58 11.09 1.11
CA VAL A 176 -14.60 10.16 0.58
C VAL A 176 -13.22 10.77 0.69
N THR A 177 -12.37 10.19 1.52
CA THR A 177 -10.98 10.64 1.67
C THR A 177 -10.01 9.78 0.85
N ILE A 178 -9.01 10.42 0.26
CA ILE A 178 -7.95 9.74 -0.52
C ILE A 178 -6.61 10.22 0.03
N ASN A 179 -5.84 9.29 0.61
CA ASN A 179 -4.55 9.59 1.20
C ASN A 179 -3.47 8.61 0.72
N ASN A 180 -2.22 9.01 0.79
CA ASN A 180 -1.07 8.18 0.45
C ASN A 180 -0.23 7.93 1.71
N LEU A 181 0.12 6.65 1.95
CA LEU A 181 1.11 6.26 2.93
C LEU A 181 2.45 6.00 2.26
N LEU A 182 3.48 6.61 2.80
CA LEU A 182 4.84 6.64 2.26
C LEU A 182 5.79 5.86 3.18
N PRO A 183 5.84 4.51 3.07
CA PRO A 183 6.77 3.73 3.88
C PRO A 183 8.23 3.97 3.46
N GLU A 184 9.12 4.00 4.45
CA GLU A 184 10.55 3.80 4.27
C GLU A 184 11.09 2.89 5.37
N ARG A 185 11.89 1.86 4.99
CA ARG A 185 12.55 0.97 5.97
C ARG A 185 11.59 0.27 6.95
N ILE A 186 10.44 -0.18 6.47
CA ILE A 186 9.55 -1.06 7.24
C ILE A 186 9.97 -2.51 7.03
N ASP A 187 10.11 -3.29 8.10
CA ASP A 187 10.52 -4.69 8.05
C ASP A 187 9.47 -5.54 7.35
N SER A 188 9.83 -6.11 6.22
CA SER A 188 8.92 -6.81 5.32
C SER A 188 9.70 -7.73 4.39
N PRO A 189 9.08 -8.72 3.72
CA PRO A 189 9.76 -9.54 2.73
C PRO A 189 10.43 -8.71 1.62
N ARG A 190 9.82 -7.59 1.22
CA ARG A 190 10.43 -6.66 0.25
C ARG A 190 11.68 -6.01 0.80
N GLN A 191 11.67 -5.59 2.05
CA GLN A 191 12.83 -4.97 2.70
C GLN A 191 13.96 -5.99 2.88
N GLN A 192 13.63 -7.20 3.25
CA GLN A 192 14.60 -8.31 3.35
C GLN A 192 15.28 -8.58 2.01
N TYR A 193 14.51 -8.68 0.91
CA TYR A 193 15.06 -8.79 -0.44
C TYR A 193 16.04 -7.66 -0.79
N LEU A 194 15.72 -6.41 -0.42
CA LEU A 194 16.60 -5.26 -0.68
C LEU A 194 17.88 -5.31 0.14
N ILE A 195 17.83 -5.79 1.37
CA ILE A 195 19.00 -6.01 2.24
C ILE A 195 19.92 -7.09 1.64
N GLU A 196 19.35 -8.22 1.25
CA GLU A 196 20.09 -9.32 0.64
C GLU A 196 20.75 -8.89 -0.69
N ARG A 197 20.03 -8.12 -1.50
CA ARG A 197 20.59 -7.55 -2.73
C ARG A 197 21.74 -6.60 -2.42
N GLN A 198 21.61 -5.72 -1.42
CA GLN A 198 22.66 -4.80 -1.01
C GLN A 198 23.88 -5.56 -0.49
N ALA A 199 23.68 -6.59 0.32
CA ALA A 199 24.75 -7.45 0.83
C ALA A 199 25.58 -8.07 -0.29
N LYS A 200 24.89 -8.57 -1.36
CA LYS A 200 25.57 -9.12 -2.55
C LYS A 200 26.35 -8.06 -3.31
N MET A 201 25.79 -6.86 -3.50
CA MET A 201 26.45 -5.77 -4.22
C MET A 201 27.70 -5.25 -3.49
N ASP A 202 27.64 -5.15 -2.18
CA ASP A 202 28.73 -4.67 -1.32
C ASP A 202 29.71 -5.79 -0.93
N ASN A 203 29.41 -7.04 -1.26
CA ASN A 203 30.17 -8.24 -0.87
C ASN A 203 30.39 -8.32 0.65
N ILE A 204 29.32 -8.15 1.42
CA ILE A 204 29.30 -8.19 2.90
C ILE A 204 28.21 -9.13 3.39
N PRO A 205 28.29 -9.61 4.65
CA PRO A 205 27.21 -10.39 5.27
C PRO A 205 25.88 -9.63 5.29
N VAL A 206 24.77 -10.37 5.17
CA VAL A 206 23.40 -9.80 5.18
C VAL A 206 23.16 -8.97 6.43
N GLU A 207 23.61 -9.43 7.59
CA GLU A 207 23.47 -8.72 8.86
C GLU A 207 24.24 -7.38 8.87
N ALA A 208 25.45 -7.35 8.30
CA ALA A 208 26.21 -6.11 8.13
C ALA A 208 25.50 -5.12 7.20
N ALA A 209 24.89 -5.60 6.10
CA ALA A 209 24.09 -4.77 5.22
C ALA A 209 22.84 -4.23 5.96
N ARG A 210 22.17 -5.06 6.76
CA ARG A 210 21.05 -4.66 7.59
C ARG A 210 21.46 -3.57 8.58
N GLN A 211 22.57 -3.75 9.28
CA GLN A 211 23.08 -2.77 10.25
C GLN A 211 23.42 -1.44 9.57
N LYS A 212 24.13 -1.45 8.43
CA LYS A 212 24.41 -0.23 7.66
C LYS A 212 23.13 0.55 7.35
N LEU A 213 22.06 -0.15 6.93
CA LEU A 213 20.77 0.50 6.64
C LEU A 213 20.11 1.03 7.91
N THR A 214 20.15 0.28 9.00
CA THR A 214 19.64 0.68 10.32
C THR A 214 20.30 1.98 10.79
N ASP A 215 21.61 2.10 10.61
CA ASP A 215 22.38 3.28 11.03
C ASP A 215 21.97 4.56 10.29
N THR A 216 21.40 4.42 9.08
CA THR A 216 20.85 5.56 8.31
C THR A 216 19.48 6.05 8.79
N ILE A 217 18.76 5.25 9.57
CA ILE A 217 17.44 5.59 10.11
C ILE A 217 17.62 6.41 11.39
N ALA A 218 16.94 7.53 11.54
CA ALA A 218 17.06 8.34 12.76
C ALA A 218 16.63 7.56 14.02
N ALA A 219 15.57 6.76 13.92
CA ALA A 219 15.08 5.88 15.00
C ALA A 219 15.99 4.69 15.30
N LYS A 220 17.08 4.46 14.54
CA LYS A 220 18.05 3.36 14.72
C LYS A 220 17.43 1.96 14.71
N ARG A 221 16.30 1.79 14.05
CA ARG A 221 15.63 0.51 13.83
C ARG A 221 14.76 0.56 12.57
N PHE A 222 14.43 -0.58 12.02
CA PHE A 222 13.35 -0.69 11.05
C PHE A 222 12.00 -0.47 11.74
N GLY A 223 11.04 0.09 11.01
CA GLY A 223 9.64 0.13 11.44
C GLY A 223 9.04 -1.28 11.40
N ARG A 224 8.11 -1.58 12.30
CA ARG A 224 7.35 -2.82 12.27
C ARG A 224 6.18 -2.68 11.28
N PRO A 225 5.78 -3.77 10.60
CA PRO A 225 4.60 -3.77 9.73
C PRO A 225 3.32 -3.29 10.43
N GLU A 226 3.18 -3.59 11.74
CA GLU A 226 2.04 -3.16 12.56
C GLU A 226 1.98 -1.64 12.70
N GLU A 227 3.12 -0.97 12.94
CA GLU A 227 3.19 0.49 13.04
C GLU A 227 2.70 1.18 11.77
N PHE A 228 2.95 0.55 10.62
CA PHE A 228 2.45 1.02 9.33
C PHE A 228 0.95 0.72 9.15
N ALA A 229 0.53 -0.49 9.51
CA ALA A 229 -0.84 -0.94 9.37
C ALA A 229 -1.81 -0.16 10.26
N ASP A 230 -1.41 0.18 11.48
CA ASP A 230 -2.22 0.96 12.41
C ASP A 230 -2.51 2.37 11.86
N MET A 231 -1.52 3.01 11.24
CA MET A 231 -1.74 4.28 10.53
C MET A 231 -2.68 4.10 9.34
N CYS A 232 -2.53 3.02 8.56
CA CYS A 232 -3.45 2.72 7.46
C CYS A 232 -4.88 2.58 7.97
N THR A 233 -5.08 1.82 9.03
CA THR A 233 -6.39 1.57 9.64
C THR A 233 -6.98 2.85 10.22
N TYR A 234 -6.17 3.69 10.88
CA TYR A 234 -6.62 5.00 11.33
C TYR A 234 -7.12 5.88 10.17
N LEU A 235 -6.40 5.93 9.06
CA LEU A 235 -6.84 6.69 7.87
C LEU A 235 -8.13 6.14 7.24
N CYS A 236 -8.47 4.88 7.51
CA CYS A 236 -9.71 4.25 7.08
C CYS A 236 -10.89 4.52 8.04
N SER A 237 -10.66 5.16 9.18
CA SER A 237 -11.65 5.41 10.23
C SER A 237 -12.57 6.61 9.92
N GLU A 238 -13.64 6.73 10.69
CA GLU A 238 -14.48 7.95 10.71
C GLU A 238 -13.72 9.14 11.29
N GLN A 239 -12.83 8.92 12.27
CA GLN A 239 -12.02 9.96 12.91
C GLN A 239 -11.05 10.65 11.93
N ALA A 240 -10.67 9.98 10.85
CA ALA A 240 -9.81 10.53 9.82
C ALA A 240 -10.55 11.28 8.70
N SER A 241 -11.84 11.54 8.84
CA SER A 241 -12.68 12.19 7.80
C SER A 241 -12.20 13.57 7.37
N PHE A 242 -11.41 14.26 8.20
CA PHE A 242 -10.83 15.57 7.86
C PHE A 242 -9.38 15.50 7.35
N ILE A 243 -8.85 14.27 7.16
CA ILE A 243 -7.53 14.04 6.58
C ILE A 243 -7.73 13.59 5.13
N CYS A 244 -7.50 14.48 4.16
CA CYS A 244 -7.70 14.20 2.74
C CYS A 244 -6.59 14.80 1.87
N GLY A 245 -6.18 14.06 0.85
CA GLY A 245 -5.15 14.48 -0.09
C GLY A 245 -3.75 14.59 0.53
N GLN A 246 -3.47 13.85 1.61
CA GLN A 246 -2.21 13.92 2.33
C GLN A 246 -1.23 12.82 1.92
N ASN A 247 0.05 13.12 2.09
CA ASN A 247 1.18 12.22 1.89
C ASN A 247 1.85 11.98 3.24
N ILE A 248 1.44 10.93 3.93
CA ILE A 248 1.87 10.63 5.30
C ILE A 248 3.05 9.68 5.26
N GLN A 249 4.17 10.14 5.77
CA GLN A 249 5.43 9.41 5.74
C GLN A 249 5.64 8.63 7.04
N LEU A 250 6.02 7.34 6.91
CA LEU A 250 6.40 6.48 8.01
C LEU A 250 7.83 5.98 7.74
N ASP A 251 8.81 6.66 8.30
CA ASP A 251 10.23 6.52 7.94
C ASP A 251 11.20 6.56 9.12
N GLY A 252 10.70 6.55 10.36
CA GLY A 252 11.54 6.61 11.55
C GLY A 252 12.37 7.90 11.66
N GLY A 253 11.87 9.02 11.11
CA GLY A 253 12.53 10.33 11.12
C GLY A 253 13.66 10.48 10.10
N SER A 254 13.68 9.65 9.04
CA SER A 254 14.75 9.70 8.02
C SER A 254 14.62 10.89 7.07
N TYR A 255 13.42 11.39 6.86
CA TYR A 255 13.18 12.57 6.02
C TYR A 255 13.62 13.86 6.73
N ARG A 256 14.39 14.69 6.02
CA ARG A 256 14.95 15.92 6.57
C ARG A 256 14.24 17.19 6.12
N GLY A 257 13.24 17.07 5.25
CA GLY A 257 12.45 18.20 4.79
C GLY A 257 11.39 18.62 5.81
N ILE A 258 10.93 19.85 5.70
CA ILE A 258 9.88 20.40 6.57
C ILE A 258 8.48 20.10 5.98
N VAL A 259 8.38 19.93 4.65
CA VAL A 259 7.12 19.75 3.90
C VAL A 259 7.18 18.52 3.02
#